data_9d09422abf6151f509efc25f0cda5925
#
_entry.id   9d09422abf6151f509efc25f0cda5925
#
_cell.length_a   1.000
_cell.length_b   1.000
_cell.length_c   1.000
_cell.angle_alpha   90.00
_cell.angle_beta   90.00
_cell.angle_gamma   90.00
#
_symmetry.space_group_name_H-M   'P 1'
#
loop_
_entity.id
_entity.type
_entity.pdbx_description
1 polymer ?
#
loop_
_entity_poly.entity_id
_entity_poly.type
_entity_poly.pdbx_seq_one_letter_code
_entity_poly.pdbx_strand_id
1 'polypeptide(L)'
;MPTYATTADFDLSIDDISEEAFERCGLQVRSGYDLKTARRSINLMLAEWANRGLNLWTIQKQEKTLPATTTELSGVNLFGAGAEAAQQIIDITDVVIRDSSNNEFSTTSISRSTYLNYTVKTTSGRPSQYYFERTINPKLFLYPAADTTYTLVYYALVRMKDSG
;
A
#
# COMPACT_ATOMS: atom_id res chain seq x y z
N MET A 1 1.80 -31.40 -32.05
CA MET A 1 0.97 -30.26 -31.65
C MET A 1 1.87 -29.05 -31.46
N PRO A 2 1.61 -27.91 -32.07
CA PRO A 2 2.45 -26.73 -31.83
C PRO A 2 2.28 -26.28 -30.37
N THR A 3 3.37 -26.22 -29.64
CA THR A 3 3.41 -25.67 -28.28
C THR A 3 3.39 -24.15 -28.41
N TYR A 4 2.26 -23.55 -28.12
CA TYR A 4 2.19 -22.10 -28.00
C TYR A 4 2.95 -21.69 -26.73
N ALA A 5 3.93 -20.81 -26.89
CA ALA A 5 4.57 -20.18 -25.74
C ALA A 5 3.54 -19.37 -24.96
N THR A 6 3.33 -19.71 -23.71
CA THR A 6 2.35 -19.10 -22.80
C THR A 6 2.86 -17.85 -22.09
N THR A 7 3.85 -17.17 -22.64
CA THR A 7 4.34 -15.89 -22.10
C THR A 7 3.64 -14.76 -22.84
N ALA A 8 2.49 -14.35 -22.33
CA ALA A 8 1.82 -13.10 -22.71
C ALA A 8 2.36 -11.91 -21.87
N ASP A 9 3.54 -12.02 -21.30
CA ASP A 9 4.19 -10.92 -20.58
C ASP A 9 4.84 -9.98 -21.61
N PHE A 10 4.06 -8.98 -21.97
CA PHE A 10 4.57 -7.82 -22.69
C PHE A 10 5.12 -6.85 -21.63
N ASP A 11 6.41 -6.96 -21.34
CA ASP A 11 7.12 -6.11 -20.38
C ASP A 11 7.94 -5.07 -21.16
N LEU A 12 7.39 -3.86 -21.25
CA LEU A 12 8.07 -2.71 -21.84
C LEU A 12 8.87 -2.00 -20.75
N SER A 13 10.17 -1.92 -20.97
CA SER A 13 11.02 -1.09 -20.13
C SER A 13 10.68 0.41 -20.32
N ILE A 14 10.94 1.22 -19.33
CA ILE A 14 10.74 2.68 -19.44
C ILE A 14 11.66 3.28 -20.49
N ASP A 15 12.83 2.68 -20.68
CA ASP A 15 13.75 3.11 -21.72
C ASP A 15 13.15 2.87 -23.12
N ASP A 16 12.55 1.70 -23.37
CA ASP A 16 11.87 1.40 -24.63
C ASP A 16 10.72 2.37 -24.91
N ILE A 17 9.90 2.68 -23.87
CA ILE A 17 8.83 3.66 -23.98
C ILE A 17 9.36 5.05 -24.31
N SER A 18 10.46 5.44 -23.67
CA SER A 18 11.09 6.72 -23.89
C SER A 18 11.69 6.82 -25.29
N GLU A 19 12.37 5.80 -25.76
CA GLU A 19 12.93 5.74 -27.13
C GLU A 19 11.83 5.84 -28.17
N GLU A 20 10.76 5.07 -28.03
CA GLU A 20 9.61 5.15 -28.95
C GLU A 20 8.96 6.55 -28.93
N ALA A 21 8.85 7.17 -27.76
CA ALA A 21 8.31 8.54 -27.65
C ALA A 21 9.19 9.57 -28.38
N PHE A 22 10.51 9.46 -28.29
CA PHE A 22 11.44 10.31 -29.04
C PHE A 22 11.32 10.08 -30.54
N GLU A 23 11.25 8.83 -30.99
CA GLU A 23 11.07 8.50 -32.42
C GLU A 23 9.77 9.06 -32.99
N ARG A 24 8.66 8.96 -32.25
CA ARG A 24 7.38 9.57 -32.65
C ARG A 24 7.43 11.09 -32.74
N CYS A 25 8.30 11.74 -31.96
CA CYS A 25 8.57 13.17 -32.06
C CYS A 25 9.56 13.52 -33.19
N GLY A 26 10.06 12.55 -33.95
CA GLY A 26 11.06 12.74 -34.99
C GLY A 26 12.46 13.02 -34.44
N LEU A 27 12.69 12.68 -33.19
CA LEU A 27 13.96 12.83 -32.51
C LEU A 27 14.62 11.46 -32.31
N GLN A 28 15.94 11.43 -32.20
CA GLN A 28 16.69 10.23 -31.83
C GLN A 28 17.29 10.45 -30.43
N VAL A 29 17.23 9.43 -29.60
CA VAL A 29 17.96 9.41 -28.34
C VAL A 29 19.46 9.40 -28.62
N ARG A 30 20.16 10.47 -28.29
CA ARG A 30 21.59 10.65 -28.62
C ARG A 30 22.49 10.42 -27.41
N SER A 31 21.95 10.48 -26.20
CA SER A 31 22.75 10.38 -24.99
C SER A 31 21.95 9.81 -23.81
N GLY A 32 22.66 9.21 -22.85
CA GLY A 32 22.05 8.80 -21.59
C GLY A 32 21.46 9.96 -20.77
N TYR A 33 21.78 11.20 -21.10
CA TYR A 33 21.17 12.39 -20.50
C TYR A 33 19.72 12.54 -20.94
N ASP A 34 19.41 12.25 -22.20
CA ASP A 34 18.04 12.33 -22.72
C ASP A 34 17.13 11.33 -22.02
N LEU A 35 17.58 10.07 -21.87
CA LEU A 35 16.84 9.03 -21.12
C LEU A 35 16.68 9.42 -19.65
N LYS A 36 17.71 9.94 -19.00
CA LYS A 36 17.62 10.43 -17.61
C LYS A 36 16.58 11.54 -17.45
N THR A 37 16.51 12.44 -18.41
CA THR A 37 15.53 13.54 -18.42
C THR A 37 14.12 13.00 -18.64
N ALA A 38 13.94 12.05 -19.55
CA ALA A 38 12.66 11.38 -19.81
C ALA A 38 12.16 10.63 -18.56
N ARG A 39 13.00 9.82 -17.91
CA ARG A 39 12.67 9.13 -16.67
C ARG A 39 12.24 10.11 -15.57
N ARG A 40 12.96 11.21 -15.39
CA ARG A 40 12.58 12.23 -14.40
C ARG A 40 11.22 12.85 -14.72
N SER A 41 10.91 13.11 -15.99
CA SER A 41 9.61 13.62 -16.41
C SER A 41 8.49 12.64 -16.16
N ILE A 42 8.71 11.35 -16.42
CA ILE A 42 7.75 10.27 -16.12
C ILE A 42 7.49 10.19 -14.60
N ASN A 43 8.54 10.23 -13.78
CA ASN A 43 8.39 10.18 -12.33
C ASN A 43 7.63 11.40 -11.77
N LEU A 44 7.86 12.59 -12.33
CA LEU A 44 7.08 13.79 -11.99
C LEU A 44 5.61 13.65 -12.39
N MET A 45 5.33 13.09 -13.57
CA MET A 45 3.96 12.81 -14.01
C MET A 45 3.26 11.80 -13.11
N LEU A 46 3.93 10.71 -12.73
CA LEU A 46 3.38 9.71 -11.80
C LEU A 46 3.10 10.32 -10.42
N ALA A 47 3.99 11.16 -9.92
CA ALA A 47 3.77 11.89 -8.67
C ALA A 47 2.58 12.86 -8.76
N GLU A 48 2.40 13.54 -9.90
CA GLU A 48 1.23 14.39 -10.15
C GLU A 48 -0.06 13.58 -10.19
N TRP A 49 -0.05 12.42 -10.84
CA TRP A 49 -1.22 11.53 -10.88
C TRP A 49 -1.59 11.01 -9.49
N ALA A 50 -0.62 10.65 -8.67
CA ALA A 50 -0.85 10.27 -7.29
C ALA A 50 -1.51 11.40 -6.49
N ASN A 51 -1.06 12.65 -6.67
CA ASN A 51 -1.64 13.83 -6.02
C ASN A 51 -3.07 14.13 -6.50
N ARG A 52 -3.41 13.78 -7.73
CA ARG A 52 -4.76 13.91 -8.28
C ARG A 52 -5.71 12.79 -7.84
N GLY A 53 -5.23 11.83 -7.07
CA GLY A 53 -6.04 10.71 -6.57
C GLY A 53 -6.31 9.62 -7.61
N LEU A 54 -5.48 9.50 -8.63
CA LEU A 54 -5.53 8.39 -9.59
C LEU A 54 -4.93 7.13 -8.95
N ASN A 55 -5.73 6.42 -8.18
CA ASN A 55 -5.28 5.34 -7.30
C ASN A 55 -5.54 3.94 -7.85
N LEU A 56 -5.78 3.77 -9.15
CA LEU A 56 -6.19 2.50 -9.75
C LEU A 56 -5.21 1.34 -9.50
N TRP A 57 -3.90 1.63 -9.42
CA TRP A 57 -2.86 0.62 -9.19
C TRP A 57 -2.24 0.68 -7.80
N THR A 58 -2.67 1.63 -6.97
CA THR A 58 -2.04 1.89 -5.68
C THR A 58 -2.83 1.35 -4.51
N ILE A 59 -4.03 0.81 -4.74
CA ILE A 59 -4.80 0.15 -3.68
C ILE A 59 -4.43 -1.34 -3.67
N GLN A 60 -3.88 -1.79 -2.55
CA GLN A 60 -3.47 -3.17 -2.35
C GLN A 60 -4.19 -3.77 -1.15
N LYS A 61 -4.76 -4.96 -1.35
CA LYS A 61 -5.29 -5.78 -0.26
C LYS A 61 -4.14 -6.44 0.48
N GLN A 62 -4.15 -6.34 1.80
CA GLN A 62 -3.18 -6.98 2.68
C GLN A 62 -3.91 -7.83 3.72
N GLU A 63 -3.32 -8.96 4.05
CA GLU A 63 -3.81 -9.85 5.12
C GLU A 63 -2.69 -10.10 6.11
N LYS A 64 -2.94 -9.87 7.39
CA LYS A 64 -1.96 -10.02 8.46
C LYS A 64 -2.57 -10.75 9.65
N THR A 65 -1.77 -11.61 10.26
CA THR A 65 -2.14 -12.22 11.54
C THR A 65 -2.12 -11.16 12.63
N LEU A 66 -3.23 -11.05 13.35
CA LEU A 66 -3.39 -10.18 14.52
C LEU A 66 -3.36 -11.07 15.76
N PRO A 67 -2.24 -11.14 16.48
CA PRO A 67 -2.16 -11.92 17.71
C PRO A 67 -3.10 -11.39 18.79
N ALA A 68 -3.50 -12.26 19.74
CA ALA A 68 -4.23 -11.84 20.92
C ALA A 68 -3.46 -10.74 21.68
N THR A 69 -4.17 -9.88 22.40
CA THR A 69 -3.66 -8.73 23.19
C THR A 69 -3.02 -7.61 22.36
N THR A 70 -3.03 -7.70 21.03
CA THR A 70 -2.47 -6.67 20.17
C THR A 70 -3.37 -5.42 20.16
N THR A 71 -2.77 -4.27 20.45
CA THR A 71 -3.39 -2.94 20.41
C THR A 71 -2.87 -2.09 19.25
N GLU A 72 -1.64 -2.40 18.77
CA GLU A 72 -1.02 -1.68 17.67
C GLU A 72 -0.26 -2.62 16.74
N LEU A 73 -0.23 -2.27 15.48
CA LEU A 73 0.60 -2.89 14.45
C LEU A 73 1.45 -1.83 13.78
N SER A 74 2.73 -2.12 13.59
CA SER A 74 3.69 -1.22 12.96
C SER A 74 4.73 -2.00 12.16
N GLY A 75 5.42 -1.33 11.23
CA GLY A 75 6.53 -1.89 10.48
C GLY A 75 6.19 -3.22 9.79
N VAL A 76 7.02 -4.23 9.98
CA VAL A 76 6.89 -5.56 9.35
C VAL A 76 5.56 -6.25 9.70
N ASN A 77 5.06 -6.05 10.91
CA ASN A 77 3.81 -6.66 11.38
C ASN A 77 2.58 -6.08 10.65
N LEU A 78 2.68 -4.86 10.16
CA LEU A 78 1.62 -4.24 9.39
C LEU A 78 1.86 -4.38 7.87
N PHE A 79 3.08 -4.18 7.40
CA PHE A 79 3.36 -3.99 5.97
C PHE A 79 4.11 -5.14 5.30
N GLY A 80 4.58 -6.14 6.03
CA GLY A 80 5.40 -7.24 5.51
C GLY A 80 6.90 -6.97 5.57
N ALA A 81 7.70 -7.93 5.10
CA ALA A 81 9.15 -7.84 5.14
C ALA A 81 9.69 -6.78 4.16
N GLY A 82 10.50 -5.88 4.67
CA GLY A 82 11.18 -4.81 3.94
C GLY A 82 10.92 -3.44 4.56
N ALA A 83 11.99 -2.75 4.96
CA ALA A 83 11.88 -1.40 5.55
C ALA A 83 11.21 -0.39 4.61
N GLU A 84 11.29 -0.62 3.30
CA GLU A 84 10.67 0.23 2.29
C GLU A 84 9.15 0.03 2.16
N ALA A 85 8.63 -1.15 2.51
CA ALA A 85 7.22 -1.45 2.40
C ALA A 85 6.37 -0.58 3.34
N ALA A 86 6.88 -0.29 4.55
CA ALA A 86 6.20 0.56 5.52
C ALA A 86 6.09 2.02 5.07
N GLN A 87 7.12 2.53 4.39
CA GLN A 87 7.18 3.94 3.94
C GLN A 87 6.31 4.20 2.70
N GLN A 88 5.84 3.15 2.04
CA GLN A 88 5.04 3.26 0.83
C GLN A 88 3.54 3.44 1.09
N ILE A 89 3.05 3.15 2.30
CA ILE A 89 1.63 3.28 2.61
C ILE A 89 1.31 4.72 2.98
N ILE A 90 0.43 5.31 2.17
CA ILE A 90 -0.09 6.67 2.35
C ILE A 90 -1.29 6.65 3.30
N ASP A 91 -2.19 5.66 3.11
CA ASP A 91 -3.43 5.56 3.87
C ASP A 91 -3.96 4.13 3.92
N ILE A 92 -4.88 3.89 4.85
CA ILE A 92 -5.66 2.65 4.92
C ILE A 92 -7.13 3.04 4.75
N THR A 93 -7.77 2.48 3.72
CA THR A 93 -9.16 2.85 3.39
C THR A 93 -10.17 2.02 4.17
N ASP A 94 -10.00 0.71 4.20
CA ASP A 94 -10.94 -0.22 4.82
C ASP A 94 -10.19 -1.25 5.63
N VAL A 95 -10.71 -1.57 6.81
CA VAL A 95 -10.16 -2.59 7.71
C VAL A 95 -11.27 -3.52 8.15
N VAL A 96 -11.02 -4.81 8.01
CA VAL A 96 -11.93 -5.89 8.40
C VAL A 96 -11.17 -6.87 9.28
N ILE A 97 -11.83 -7.37 10.30
CA ILE A 97 -11.32 -8.43 11.17
C ILE A 97 -11.99 -9.75 10.78
N ARG A 98 -11.18 -10.74 10.46
CA ARG A 98 -11.65 -12.09 10.11
C ARG A 98 -11.33 -13.06 11.25
N ASP A 99 -12.32 -13.83 11.67
CA ASP A 99 -12.17 -14.86 12.69
C ASP A 99 -11.64 -16.20 12.11
N SER A 100 -11.41 -17.17 12.98
CA SER A 100 -10.97 -18.52 12.58
C SER A 100 -12.02 -19.30 11.75
N SER A 101 -13.26 -18.85 11.78
CA SER A 101 -14.39 -19.44 11.01
C SER A 101 -14.61 -18.71 9.68
N ASN A 102 -13.69 -17.82 9.27
CA ASN A 102 -13.79 -16.99 8.06
C ASN A 102 -14.94 -15.95 8.06
N ASN A 103 -15.52 -15.64 9.21
CA ASN A 103 -16.47 -14.54 9.29
C ASN A 103 -15.73 -13.21 9.34
N GLU A 104 -16.17 -12.27 8.53
CA GLU A 104 -15.58 -10.93 8.45
C GLU A 104 -16.46 -9.91 9.19
N PHE A 105 -15.80 -9.11 10.01
CA PHE A 105 -16.42 -8.05 10.81
C PHE A 105 -15.82 -6.72 10.42
N SER A 106 -16.65 -5.82 9.95
CA SER A 106 -16.22 -4.47 9.60
C SER A 106 -15.78 -3.70 10.85
N THR A 107 -14.79 -2.83 10.67
CA THR A 107 -14.32 -1.92 11.70
C THR A 107 -14.57 -0.48 11.29
N THR A 108 -14.63 0.42 12.27
CA THR A 108 -14.87 1.84 12.04
C THR A 108 -13.59 2.64 12.25
N SER A 109 -13.24 3.49 11.28
CA SER A 109 -12.15 4.44 11.43
C SER A 109 -12.52 5.52 12.45
N ILE A 110 -11.62 5.77 13.41
CA ILE A 110 -11.78 6.82 14.43
C ILE A 110 -10.66 7.85 14.34
N SER A 111 -10.93 9.03 14.86
CA SER A 111 -9.93 10.09 14.93
C SER A 111 -8.90 9.81 16.03
N ARG A 112 -7.72 10.45 15.91
CA ARG A 112 -6.69 10.42 16.95
C ARG A 112 -7.22 10.88 18.29
N SER A 113 -8.00 11.95 18.33
CA SER A 113 -8.59 12.49 19.55
C SER A 113 -9.53 11.49 20.23
N THR A 114 -10.37 10.80 19.43
CA THR A 114 -11.26 9.75 19.93
C THR A 114 -10.46 8.60 20.54
N TYR A 115 -9.41 8.14 19.85
CA TYR A 115 -8.56 7.07 20.35
C TYR A 115 -7.84 7.46 21.66
N LEU A 116 -7.38 8.70 21.76
CA LEU A 116 -6.70 9.21 22.97
C LEU A 116 -7.64 9.31 24.18
N ASN A 117 -8.93 9.52 23.96
CA ASN A 117 -9.94 9.62 25.02
C ASN A 117 -10.25 8.28 25.69
N TYR A 118 -9.86 7.15 25.11
CA TYR A 118 -10.04 5.85 25.78
C TYR A 118 -9.12 5.73 26.96
N THR A 119 -9.70 5.62 28.14
CA THR A 119 -8.96 5.53 29.41
C THR A 119 -8.18 4.22 29.52
N VAL A 120 -8.78 3.11 29.06
CA VAL A 120 -8.16 1.77 29.11
C VAL A 120 -8.05 1.24 27.68
N LYS A 121 -6.86 1.33 27.10
CA LYS A 121 -6.60 0.88 25.71
C LYS A 121 -6.40 -0.63 25.59
N THR A 122 -6.16 -1.30 26.71
CA THR A 122 -5.95 -2.75 26.79
C THR A 122 -7.24 -3.53 27.07
N THR A 123 -8.40 -2.87 26.99
CA THR A 123 -9.70 -3.55 27.11
C THR A 123 -9.75 -4.68 26.08
N SER A 124 -9.93 -5.92 26.55
CA SER A 124 -9.93 -7.10 25.70
C SER A 124 -11.29 -7.27 25.00
N GLY A 125 -11.28 -7.59 23.74
CA GLY A 125 -12.46 -7.85 22.94
C GLY A 125 -12.14 -7.95 21.45
N ARG A 126 -13.15 -8.25 20.63
CA ARG A 126 -12.96 -8.18 19.19
C ARG A 126 -12.77 -6.73 18.75
N PRO A 127 -11.67 -6.40 18.02
CA PRO A 127 -11.45 -5.06 17.52
C PRO A 127 -12.62 -4.61 16.62
N SER A 128 -13.19 -3.46 16.92
CA SER A 128 -14.30 -2.86 16.18
C SER A 128 -13.99 -1.46 15.66
N GLN A 129 -12.89 -0.90 16.12
CA GLN A 129 -12.47 0.44 15.74
C GLN A 129 -10.97 0.46 15.46
N TYR A 130 -10.56 1.32 14.55
CA TYR A 130 -9.14 1.52 14.26
C TYR A 130 -8.80 2.99 14.06
N TYR A 131 -7.56 3.32 14.39
CA TYR A 131 -6.94 4.61 14.10
C TYR A 131 -5.64 4.38 13.36
N PHE A 132 -5.48 4.97 12.19
CA PHE A 132 -4.25 4.90 11.42
C PHE A 132 -3.43 6.19 11.59
N GLU A 133 -2.22 6.05 12.11
CA GLU A 133 -1.28 7.16 12.31
C GLU A 133 -0.38 7.31 11.09
N ARG A 134 -0.59 8.39 10.34
CA ARG A 134 0.16 8.73 9.12
C ARG A 134 1.45 9.45 9.47
N THR A 135 2.47 8.69 9.79
CA THR A 135 3.83 9.20 10.07
C THR A 135 4.83 8.53 9.13
N ILE A 136 6.12 8.90 9.21
CA ILE A 136 7.21 8.23 8.47
C ILE A 136 7.24 6.72 8.78
N ASN A 137 6.94 6.35 10.03
CA ASN A 137 6.75 4.97 10.45
C ASN A 137 5.28 4.78 10.83
N PRO A 138 4.38 4.54 9.87
CA PRO A 138 2.97 4.51 10.12
C PRO A 138 2.58 3.35 11.05
N LYS A 139 1.55 3.61 11.86
CA LYS A 139 1.02 2.65 12.84
C LYS A 139 -0.48 2.53 12.71
N LEU A 140 -0.97 1.32 12.86
CA LEU A 140 -2.39 1.03 12.97
C LEU A 140 -2.71 0.67 14.43
N PHE A 141 -3.55 1.46 15.06
CA PHE A 141 -4.07 1.21 16.39
C PHE A 141 -5.45 0.60 16.31
N LEU A 142 -5.70 -0.39 17.16
CA LEU A 142 -6.96 -1.13 17.20
C LEU A 142 -7.60 -0.96 18.59
N TYR A 143 -8.91 -0.93 18.62
CA TYR A 143 -9.67 -0.89 19.85
C TYR A 143 -10.99 -1.66 19.71
N PRO A 144 -11.36 -2.52 20.66
CA PRO A 144 -10.55 -3.06 21.76
C PRO A 144 -9.31 -3.85 21.33
N ALA A 145 -8.44 -4.19 22.29
CA ALA A 145 -7.34 -5.13 22.07
C ALA A 145 -7.90 -6.51 21.69
N ALA A 146 -7.29 -7.19 20.76
CA ALA A 146 -7.76 -8.51 20.32
C ALA A 146 -7.81 -9.50 21.48
N ASP A 147 -8.95 -10.12 21.73
CA ASP A 147 -9.15 -11.14 22.76
C ASP A 147 -8.60 -12.52 22.35
N THR A 148 -8.55 -12.78 21.05
CA THR A 148 -7.98 -13.99 20.46
C THR A 148 -7.19 -13.63 19.18
N THR A 149 -6.65 -14.63 18.54
CA THR A 149 -5.96 -14.43 17.25
C THR A 149 -6.96 -14.26 16.13
N TYR A 150 -6.85 -13.18 15.39
CA TYR A 150 -7.64 -12.86 14.19
C TYR A 150 -6.76 -12.71 12.97
N THR A 151 -7.38 -12.61 11.82
CA THR A 151 -6.74 -12.13 10.59
C THR A 151 -7.23 -10.70 10.31
N LEU A 152 -6.31 -9.76 10.28
CA LEU A 152 -6.56 -8.40 9.86
C LEU A 152 -6.51 -8.34 8.34
N VAL A 153 -7.60 -7.94 7.71
CA VAL A 153 -7.69 -7.70 6.27
C VAL A 153 -7.89 -6.21 6.05
N TYR A 154 -7.02 -5.60 5.25
CA TYR A 154 -7.15 -4.17 5.00
C TYR A 154 -6.72 -3.80 3.57
N TYR A 155 -7.26 -2.69 3.08
CA TYR A 155 -6.90 -2.10 1.81
C TYR A 155 -6.02 -0.88 2.06
N ALA A 156 -4.79 -0.96 1.58
CA ALA A 156 -3.79 0.08 1.75
C ALA A 156 -3.61 0.86 0.45
N LEU A 157 -3.63 2.19 0.56
CA LEU A 157 -3.20 3.09 -0.49
C LEU A 157 -1.68 3.21 -0.42
N VAL A 158 -0.99 2.67 -1.41
CA VAL A 158 0.47 2.72 -1.48
C VAL A 158 0.95 3.79 -2.46
N ARG A 159 2.14 4.32 -2.21
CA ARG A 159 2.79 5.25 -3.12
C ARG A 159 3.17 4.54 -4.41
N MET A 160 3.00 5.20 -5.55
CA MET A 160 3.55 4.71 -6.81
C MET A 160 5.08 4.62 -6.69
N LYS A 161 5.62 3.48 -7.11
CA LYS A 161 7.07 3.33 -7.17
C LYS A 161 7.63 4.19 -8.30
N ASP A 162 8.82 4.71 -8.06
CA ASP A 162 9.57 5.37 -9.11
C ASP A 162 9.92 4.36 -10.21
N SER A 163 9.90 4.81 -11.43
CA SER A 163 10.40 4.06 -12.56
C SER A 163 11.91 3.89 -12.42
N GLY A 164 12.37 2.69 -12.19
CA GLY A 164 13.79 2.33 -12.02
C GLY A 164 14.63 2.63 -13.26
#